data_31d52acbbe45b313b60e63496a3e3d49
#
_entry.id   31d52acbbe45b313b60e63496a3e3d49
#
_cell.length_a   1.000
_cell.length_b   1.000
_cell.length_c   1.000
_cell.angle_alpha   90.00
_cell.angle_beta   90.00
_cell.angle_gamma   90.00
#
_symmetry.space_group_name_H-M   'P 1'
#
loop_
_entity.id
_entity.type
_entity.pdbx_description
1 polymer ?
#
loop_
_entity_poly.entity_id
_entity_poly.type
_entity_poly.pdbx_seq_one_letter_code
_entity_poly.pdbx_strand_id
1 'polypeptide(L)'
;GLKYVHNDTCYPALLVIGQFLDALNSGKYDLDHTALLITQTGGGCRASNYIHLLRKALVKAGYPQIPVASLNFSGLEKDSGFQMTLPLARRALACIFYGDMLCALRNQVAPYENEKGAADRMVDLWVERLGRVLLAGKGFTAREMKHTFPLIAKDFAAIPVTRVPKVKVGVVGEIYVKYSPLGNNDLQKFLESQDCEVNFPGLMGFVQYCIFNMGEDHVLYGGKLAVKMGTDQLLNWLDSVERAMLKATADAGFYAPGPFKELVEKPRGIISLGAKMGEGWLLTAEMIELVQG
;
A
#
# COMPACT_ATOMS: atom_id res chain seq x y z
N GLY A 1 -21.82 -3.77 -7.41
CA GLY A 1 -20.89 -4.49 -8.29
C GLY A 1 -21.60 -5.57 -9.11
N LEU A 2 -22.13 -6.62 -8.51
CA LEU A 2 -22.69 -7.81 -9.18
C LEU A 2 -23.75 -7.52 -10.26
N LYS A 3 -24.55 -6.48 -10.12
CA LYS A 3 -25.57 -6.09 -11.12
C LYS A 3 -24.96 -5.69 -12.47
N TYR A 4 -23.74 -5.15 -12.46
CA TYR A 4 -23.14 -4.50 -13.62
C TYR A 4 -21.86 -5.19 -14.12
N VAL A 5 -21.26 -6.01 -13.28
CA VAL A 5 -20.04 -6.77 -13.55
C VAL A 5 -20.33 -8.26 -13.37
N HIS A 6 -19.65 -9.10 -14.16
CA HIS A 6 -19.80 -10.55 -14.09
C HIS A 6 -19.31 -11.09 -12.74
N ASN A 7 -20.01 -12.06 -12.15
CA ASN A 7 -19.66 -12.63 -10.84
C ASN A 7 -18.35 -13.45 -10.83
N ASP A 8 -17.90 -13.93 -12.00
CA ASP A 8 -16.60 -14.60 -12.14
C ASP A 8 -15.42 -13.61 -12.24
N THR A 9 -15.69 -12.33 -12.07
CA THR A 9 -14.66 -11.30 -12.03
C THR A 9 -13.94 -11.36 -10.66
N CYS A 10 -12.65 -11.00 -10.67
CA CYS A 10 -11.84 -10.84 -9.47
C CYS A 10 -12.59 -10.07 -8.37
N TYR A 11 -12.57 -10.56 -7.13
CA TYR A 11 -13.30 -9.99 -6.01
C TYR A 11 -13.01 -8.49 -5.78
N PRO A 12 -11.76 -8.01 -5.77
CA PRO A 12 -11.47 -6.58 -5.69
C PRO A 12 -12.15 -5.75 -6.79
N ALA A 13 -12.24 -6.27 -8.03
CA ALA A 13 -12.93 -5.55 -9.11
C ALA A 13 -14.41 -5.35 -8.83
N LEU A 14 -15.08 -6.38 -8.28
CA LEU A 14 -16.50 -6.30 -7.89
C LEU A 14 -16.72 -5.21 -6.84
N LEU A 15 -15.85 -5.15 -5.84
CA LEU A 15 -15.96 -4.19 -4.75
C LEU A 15 -15.64 -2.77 -5.22
N VAL A 16 -14.52 -2.55 -5.91
CA VAL A 16 -14.10 -1.23 -6.39
C VAL A 16 -15.14 -0.64 -7.34
N ILE A 17 -15.62 -1.42 -8.31
CA ILE A 17 -16.67 -0.96 -9.24
C ILE A 17 -17.97 -0.72 -8.49
N GLY A 18 -18.30 -1.55 -7.51
CA GLY A 18 -19.44 -1.35 -6.63
C GLY A 18 -19.38 -0.03 -5.87
N GLN A 19 -18.23 0.28 -5.27
CA GLN A 19 -17.99 1.53 -4.54
C GLN A 19 -18.12 2.78 -5.43
N PHE A 20 -17.57 2.75 -6.65
CA PHE A 20 -17.73 3.86 -7.59
C PHE A 20 -19.20 4.08 -7.97
N LEU A 21 -19.93 3.02 -8.28
CA LEU A 21 -21.36 3.11 -8.61
C LEU A 21 -22.19 3.57 -7.41
N ASP A 22 -21.86 3.12 -6.21
CA ASP A 22 -22.52 3.59 -4.98
C ASP A 22 -22.28 5.08 -4.74
N ALA A 23 -21.05 5.54 -4.91
CA ALA A 23 -20.69 6.95 -4.82
C ALA A 23 -21.51 7.80 -5.83
N LEU A 24 -21.59 7.39 -7.10
CA LEU A 24 -22.36 8.10 -8.13
C LEU A 24 -23.87 8.09 -7.83
N ASN A 25 -24.40 7.00 -7.27
CA ASN A 25 -25.82 6.92 -6.88
C ASN A 25 -26.16 7.64 -5.58
N SER A 26 -25.18 8.04 -4.79
CA SER A 26 -25.39 8.63 -3.44
C SER A 26 -26.04 10.02 -3.45
N GLY A 27 -26.05 10.71 -4.60
CA GLY A 27 -26.49 12.10 -4.73
C GLY A 27 -25.57 13.13 -4.05
N LYS A 28 -24.39 12.69 -3.55
CA LYS A 28 -23.44 13.56 -2.85
C LYS A 28 -22.47 14.29 -3.78
N TYR A 29 -22.39 13.88 -5.04
CA TYR A 29 -21.43 14.39 -6.01
C TYR A 29 -22.16 15.04 -7.19
N ASP A 30 -21.62 16.15 -7.66
CA ASP A 30 -22.05 16.77 -8.91
C ASP A 30 -21.49 15.94 -10.08
N LEU A 31 -22.39 15.25 -10.78
CA LEU A 31 -22.00 14.31 -11.85
C LEU A 31 -21.41 15.02 -13.08
N ASP A 32 -21.73 16.29 -13.31
CA ASP A 32 -21.20 17.07 -14.42
C ASP A 32 -19.74 17.50 -14.18
N HIS A 33 -19.30 17.50 -12.90
CA HIS A 33 -17.95 17.86 -12.48
C HIS A 33 -17.22 16.68 -11.80
N THR A 34 -17.67 15.44 -12.03
CA THR A 34 -17.08 14.24 -11.44
C THR A 34 -16.32 13.42 -12.48
N ALA A 35 -15.12 12.99 -12.13
CA ALA A 35 -14.33 11.99 -12.85
C ALA A 35 -13.90 10.87 -11.91
N LEU A 36 -13.74 9.67 -12.44
CA LEU A 36 -13.24 8.53 -11.67
C LEU A 36 -11.75 8.30 -12.01
N LEU A 37 -10.97 7.95 -10.99
CA LEU A 37 -9.56 7.61 -11.14
C LEU A 37 -9.32 6.19 -10.63
N ILE A 38 -8.70 5.33 -11.45
CA ILE A 38 -8.38 3.95 -11.10
C ILE A 38 -6.95 3.60 -11.53
N THR A 39 -6.30 2.74 -10.78
CA THR A 39 -4.98 2.20 -11.16
C THR A 39 -5.11 1.13 -12.24
N GLN A 40 -4.11 1.08 -13.13
CA GLN A 40 -3.97 0.06 -14.16
C GLN A 40 -2.54 -0.50 -14.10
N THR A 41 -2.39 -1.70 -13.53
CA THR A 41 -1.08 -2.24 -13.17
C THR A 41 -0.31 -2.85 -14.34
N GLY A 42 -0.99 -3.38 -15.34
CA GLY A 42 -0.37 -4.16 -16.43
C GLY A 42 -0.07 -5.62 -16.05
N GLY A 43 0.49 -6.38 -16.99
CA GLY A 43 0.85 -7.78 -16.78
C GLY A 43 -0.35 -8.73 -16.69
N GLY A 44 -0.16 -9.87 -16.03
CA GLY A 44 -1.17 -10.95 -15.92
C GLY A 44 -2.23 -10.71 -14.84
N CYS A 45 -2.11 -9.67 -14.02
CA CYS A 45 -3.10 -9.32 -13.00
C CYS A 45 -4.38 -8.75 -13.64
N ARG A 46 -5.54 -9.13 -13.11
CA ARG A 46 -6.84 -8.60 -13.56
C ARG A 46 -6.98 -7.09 -13.35
N ALA A 47 -6.23 -6.48 -12.44
CA ALA A 47 -6.18 -5.02 -12.26
C ALA A 47 -5.79 -4.25 -13.53
N SER A 48 -5.12 -4.90 -14.47
CA SER A 48 -4.87 -4.36 -15.82
C SER A 48 -6.15 -4.07 -16.60
N ASN A 49 -7.24 -4.74 -16.28
CA ASN A 49 -8.53 -4.67 -17.01
C ASN A 49 -9.66 -4.02 -16.21
N TYR A 50 -9.45 -3.62 -14.95
CA TYR A 50 -10.50 -3.01 -14.12
C TYR A 50 -11.10 -1.76 -14.76
N ILE A 51 -10.29 -0.95 -15.43
CA ILE A 51 -10.74 0.27 -16.10
C ILE A 51 -11.79 -0.03 -17.20
N HIS A 52 -11.59 -1.07 -18.01
CA HIS A 52 -12.52 -1.46 -19.05
C HIS A 52 -13.81 -2.03 -18.45
N LEU A 53 -13.71 -2.80 -17.38
CA LEU A 53 -14.86 -3.30 -16.64
C LEU A 53 -15.66 -2.15 -16.01
N LEU A 54 -14.98 -1.17 -15.45
CA LEU A 54 -15.61 0.02 -14.87
C LEU A 54 -16.32 0.85 -15.93
N ARG A 55 -15.68 1.14 -17.08
CA ARG A 55 -16.31 1.86 -18.19
C ARG A 55 -17.56 1.13 -18.70
N LYS A 56 -17.48 -0.20 -18.86
CA LYS A 56 -18.64 -1.03 -19.24
C LYS A 56 -19.76 -0.97 -18.19
N ALA A 57 -19.41 -1.01 -16.91
CA ALA A 57 -20.37 -0.93 -15.81
C ALA A 57 -21.06 0.45 -15.76
N LEU A 58 -20.32 1.54 -16.00
CA LEU A 58 -20.87 2.89 -16.07
C LEU A 58 -21.92 3.03 -17.18
N VAL A 59 -21.62 2.54 -18.40
CA VAL A 59 -22.58 2.54 -19.50
C VAL A 59 -23.86 1.79 -19.11
N LYS A 60 -23.72 0.59 -18.53
CA LYS A 60 -24.86 -0.21 -18.10
C LYS A 60 -25.67 0.44 -16.95
N ALA A 61 -25.01 1.22 -16.12
CA ALA A 61 -25.62 1.89 -14.98
C ALA A 61 -26.27 3.24 -15.35
N GLY A 62 -26.13 3.71 -16.60
CA GLY A 62 -26.68 4.98 -17.06
C GLY A 62 -25.78 6.19 -16.87
N TYR A 63 -24.47 5.97 -16.67
CA TYR A 63 -23.45 7.01 -16.46
C TYR A 63 -22.37 7.02 -17.59
N PRO A 64 -22.74 6.95 -18.89
CA PRO A 64 -21.75 6.92 -19.97
C PRO A 64 -20.90 8.18 -20.07
N GLN A 65 -21.38 9.30 -19.53
CA GLN A 65 -20.72 10.61 -19.55
C GLN A 65 -19.60 10.75 -18.52
N ILE A 66 -19.53 9.89 -17.50
CA ILE A 66 -18.52 10.01 -16.44
C ILE A 66 -17.15 9.58 -16.98
N PRO A 67 -16.16 10.48 -17.04
CA PRO A 67 -14.82 10.13 -17.51
C PRO A 67 -14.09 9.26 -16.49
N VAL A 68 -13.31 8.31 -17.01
CA VAL A 68 -12.45 7.43 -16.19
C VAL A 68 -11.00 7.64 -16.59
N ALA A 69 -10.23 8.22 -15.69
CA ALA A 69 -8.79 8.39 -15.82
C ALA A 69 -8.04 7.16 -15.28
N SER A 70 -6.93 6.80 -15.92
CA SER A 70 -6.09 5.67 -15.54
C SER A 70 -4.75 6.13 -14.97
N LEU A 71 -4.42 5.67 -13.76
CA LEU A 71 -3.05 5.65 -13.27
C LEU A 71 -2.31 4.48 -13.92
N ASN A 72 -1.79 4.74 -15.12
CA ASN A 72 -1.20 3.72 -15.97
C ASN A 72 0.33 3.75 -15.87
N PHE A 73 0.91 2.76 -15.19
CA PHE A 73 2.35 2.62 -15.05
C PHE A 73 3.01 1.78 -16.16
N SER A 74 2.22 1.06 -16.95
CA SER A 74 2.71 0.10 -17.96
C SER A 74 2.54 0.59 -19.40
N GLY A 75 2.01 1.80 -19.62
CA GLY A 75 1.78 2.34 -20.96
C GLY A 75 0.66 1.65 -21.76
N LEU A 76 -0.29 0.99 -21.09
CA LEU A 76 -1.42 0.30 -21.72
C LEU A 76 -2.42 1.25 -22.38
N GLU A 77 -2.54 2.47 -21.86
CA GLU A 77 -3.35 3.54 -22.46
C GLU A 77 -2.46 4.77 -22.75
N LYS A 78 -2.50 5.27 -23.98
CA LYS A 78 -1.74 6.47 -24.38
C LYS A 78 -2.36 7.75 -23.81
N ASP A 79 -3.71 7.82 -23.77
CA ASP A 79 -4.47 8.98 -23.31
C ASP A 79 -5.21 8.62 -22.01
N SER A 80 -4.44 8.34 -20.95
CA SER A 80 -4.99 7.86 -19.66
C SER A 80 -5.72 8.95 -18.85
N GLY A 81 -5.70 10.22 -19.30
CA GLY A 81 -6.24 11.36 -18.56
C GLY A 81 -5.41 11.76 -17.33
N PHE A 82 -4.30 11.05 -17.06
CA PHE A 82 -3.41 11.30 -15.93
C PHE A 82 -1.95 11.08 -16.34
N GLN A 83 -1.08 12.04 -16.00
CA GLN A 83 0.35 11.92 -16.25
C GLN A 83 1.14 11.87 -14.95
N MET A 84 1.86 10.77 -14.73
CA MET A 84 2.79 10.64 -13.62
C MET A 84 4.09 11.39 -13.92
N THR A 85 4.32 12.52 -13.27
CA THR A 85 5.58 13.23 -13.33
C THR A 85 6.57 12.70 -12.30
N LEU A 86 7.87 12.85 -12.53
CA LEU A 86 8.89 12.40 -11.57
C LEU A 86 8.75 13.06 -10.18
N PRO A 87 8.46 14.38 -10.05
CA PRO A 87 8.18 14.96 -8.74
C PRO A 87 6.97 14.34 -8.04
N LEU A 88 5.90 14.05 -8.80
CA LEU A 88 4.71 13.42 -8.25
C LEU A 88 4.99 11.98 -7.79
N ALA A 89 5.72 11.19 -8.59
CA ALA A 89 6.14 9.84 -8.23
C ALA A 89 6.98 9.82 -6.94
N ARG A 90 7.94 10.74 -6.80
CA ARG A 90 8.74 10.87 -5.57
C ARG A 90 7.89 11.23 -4.34
N ARG A 91 6.93 12.13 -4.49
CA ARG A 91 6.00 12.48 -3.40
C ARG A 91 5.11 11.29 -3.04
N ALA A 92 4.60 10.55 -4.04
CA ALA A 92 3.80 9.35 -3.78
C ALA A 92 4.60 8.29 -3.00
N LEU A 93 5.85 8.02 -3.37
CA LEU A 93 6.72 7.12 -2.62
C LEU A 93 6.97 7.61 -1.19
N ALA A 94 7.20 8.91 -1.00
CA ALA A 94 7.35 9.47 0.35
C ALA A 94 6.08 9.32 1.19
N CYS A 95 4.89 9.55 0.60
CA CYS A 95 3.61 9.31 1.28
C CYS A 95 3.46 7.86 1.74
N ILE A 96 3.90 6.89 0.92
CA ILE A 96 3.84 5.48 1.28
C ILE A 96 4.77 5.18 2.45
N PHE A 97 6.03 5.62 2.42
CA PHE A 97 6.96 5.44 3.55
C PHE A 97 6.43 6.03 4.84
N TYR A 98 5.94 7.28 4.80
CA TYR A 98 5.36 7.91 5.98
C TYR A 98 4.10 7.20 6.46
N GLY A 99 3.22 6.82 5.55
CA GLY A 99 2.00 6.08 5.88
C GLY A 99 2.28 4.74 6.54
N ASP A 100 3.20 3.96 5.97
CA ASP A 100 3.62 2.66 6.53
C ASP A 100 4.20 2.82 7.94
N MET A 101 5.08 3.81 8.13
CA MET A 101 5.65 4.08 9.46
C MET A 101 4.58 4.47 10.47
N LEU A 102 3.68 5.39 10.10
CA LEU A 102 2.60 5.84 10.98
C LEU A 102 1.66 4.68 11.36
N CYS A 103 1.27 3.84 10.39
CA CYS A 103 0.45 2.66 10.63
C CYS A 103 1.16 1.66 11.55
N ALA A 104 2.44 1.35 11.28
CA ALA A 104 3.21 0.40 12.06
C ALA A 104 3.39 0.85 13.52
N LEU A 105 3.67 2.13 13.76
CA LEU A 105 3.81 2.70 15.09
C LEU A 105 2.46 2.79 15.83
N ARG A 106 1.40 3.23 15.14
CA ARG A 106 0.04 3.26 15.68
C ARG A 106 -0.39 1.88 16.18
N ASN A 107 -0.18 0.86 15.37
CA ASN A 107 -0.60 -0.52 15.68
C ASN A 107 0.16 -1.10 16.89
N GLN A 108 1.37 -0.63 17.16
CA GLN A 108 2.17 -1.04 18.32
C GLN A 108 1.90 -0.20 19.57
N VAL A 109 1.27 0.96 19.45
CA VAL A 109 0.96 1.87 20.58
C VAL A 109 -0.50 1.74 21.01
N ALA A 110 -1.44 1.77 20.07
CA ALA A 110 -2.87 1.81 20.33
C ALA A 110 -3.40 0.70 21.27
N PRO A 111 -2.92 -0.57 21.19
CA PRO A 111 -3.35 -1.59 22.13
C PRO A 111 -2.95 -1.37 23.58
N TYR A 112 -1.98 -0.48 23.83
CA TYR A 112 -1.34 -0.25 25.14
C TYR A 112 -1.50 1.17 25.65
N GLU A 113 -2.08 2.09 24.89
CA GLU A 113 -2.21 3.52 25.25
C GLU A 113 -3.06 3.70 26.52
N ASN A 114 -2.57 4.55 27.44
CA ASN A 114 -3.28 4.85 28.68
C ASN A 114 -4.49 5.78 28.42
N GLU A 115 -4.40 6.63 27.42
CA GLU A 115 -5.49 7.50 26.97
C GLU A 115 -5.98 7.00 25.60
N LYS A 116 -7.19 6.44 25.54
CA LYS A 116 -7.75 5.88 24.33
C LYS A 116 -7.80 6.88 23.18
N GLY A 117 -7.27 6.47 22.02
CA GLY A 117 -7.20 7.28 20.81
C GLY A 117 -6.00 8.22 20.76
N ALA A 118 -5.04 8.15 21.69
CA ALA A 118 -3.83 8.96 21.65
C ALA A 118 -2.97 8.63 20.42
N ALA A 119 -2.85 7.35 20.07
CA ALA A 119 -2.13 6.92 18.89
C ALA A 119 -2.80 7.41 17.59
N ASP A 120 -4.13 7.35 17.50
CA ASP A 120 -4.88 7.82 16.34
C ASP A 120 -4.73 9.35 16.18
N ARG A 121 -4.85 10.11 17.26
CA ARG A 121 -4.59 11.57 17.23
C ARG A 121 -3.16 11.92 16.79
N MET A 122 -2.18 11.09 17.17
CA MET A 122 -0.79 11.28 16.72
C MET A 122 -0.65 11.02 15.22
N VAL A 123 -1.36 10.01 14.69
CA VAL A 123 -1.43 9.79 13.23
C VAL A 123 -2.01 11.02 12.54
N ASP A 124 -3.17 11.53 12.99
CA ASP A 124 -3.83 12.70 12.41
C ASP A 124 -2.92 13.93 12.40
N LEU A 125 -2.24 14.19 13.51
CA LEU A 125 -1.26 15.29 13.65
C LEU A 125 -0.14 15.18 12.60
N TRP A 126 0.44 14.00 12.45
CA TRP A 126 1.52 13.78 11.49
C TRP A 126 1.03 13.79 10.04
N VAL A 127 -0.15 13.26 9.75
CA VAL A 127 -0.77 13.32 8.41
C VAL A 127 -0.98 14.78 7.99
N GLU A 128 -1.52 15.63 8.88
CA GLU A 128 -1.69 17.05 8.62
C GLU A 128 -0.36 17.76 8.40
N ARG A 129 0.63 17.50 9.27
CA ARG A 129 1.97 18.11 9.20
C ARG A 129 2.70 17.72 7.91
N LEU A 130 2.73 16.43 7.59
CA LEU A 130 3.36 15.91 6.37
C LEU A 130 2.64 16.39 5.12
N GLY A 131 1.30 16.44 5.15
CA GLY A 131 0.50 16.98 4.05
C GLY A 131 0.88 18.42 3.71
N ARG A 132 0.99 19.30 4.72
CA ARG A 132 1.44 20.69 4.52
C ARG A 132 2.86 20.77 3.94
N VAL A 133 3.77 19.94 4.43
CA VAL A 133 5.18 19.91 3.97
C VAL A 133 5.27 19.43 2.51
N LEU A 134 4.55 18.37 2.17
CA LEU A 134 4.54 17.80 0.82
C LEU A 134 3.86 18.72 -0.20
N LEU A 135 2.78 19.41 0.18
CA LEU A 135 2.14 20.43 -0.66
C LEU A 135 3.08 21.60 -0.93
N ALA A 136 3.89 21.99 0.06
CA ALA A 136 4.93 23.02 -0.10
C ALA A 136 6.15 22.54 -0.93
N GLY A 137 6.12 21.32 -1.47
CA GLY A 137 7.20 20.78 -2.29
C GLY A 137 8.44 20.34 -1.52
N LYS A 138 8.29 19.95 -0.25
CA LYS A 138 9.37 19.50 0.65
C LYS A 138 9.02 18.12 1.22
N GLY A 139 9.94 17.51 1.97
CA GLY A 139 9.69 16.27 2.72
C GLY A 139 9.73 14.98 1.90
N PHE A 140 10.08 15.02 0.62
CA PHE A 140 10.06 13.83 -0.26
C PHE A 140 11.45 13.40 -0.76
N THR A 141 12.52 14.12 -0.42
CA THR A 141 13.88 13.64 -0.71
C THR A 141 14.32 12.63 0.33
N ALA A 142 15.22 11.71 -0.06
CA ALA A 142 15.76 10.72 0.87
C ALA A 142 16.37 11.37 2.14
N ARG A 143 17.04 12.52 1.98
CA ARG A 143 17.60 13.26 3.10
C ARG A 143 16.52 13.77 4.07
N GLU A 144 15.45 14.36 3.53
CA GLU A 144 14.34 14.88 4.34
C GLU A 144 13.57 13.76 5.03
N MET A 145 13.29 12.65 4.32
CA MET A 145 12.64 11.48 4.93
C MET A 145 13.46 10.91 6.07
N LYS A 146 14.78 10.67 5.85
CA LYS A 146 15.70 10.17 6.88
C LYS A 146 15.81 11.08 8.10
N HIS A 147 15.63 12.39 7.92
CA HIS A 147 15.56 13.34 9.03
C HIS A 147 14.21 13.29 9.76
N THR A 148 13.12 13.01 9.05
CA THR A 148 11.76 13.05 9.60
C THR A 148 11.40 11.77 10.38
N PHE A 149 11.86 10.59 9.94
CA PHE A 149 11.54 9.32 10.59
C PHE A 149 11.86 9.28 12.09
N PRO A 150 13.05 9.72 12.58
CA PRO A 150 13.31 9.74 14.02
C PRO A 150 12.37 10.66 14.80
N LEU A 151 11.88 11.74 14.19
CA LEU A 151 10.93 12.66 14.84
C LEU A 151 9.56 11.97 15.03
N ILE A 152 9.07 11.28 13.98
CA ILE A 152 7.83 10.50 14.07
C ILE A 152 7.96 9.43 15.15
N ALA A 153 9.01 8.62 15.12
CA ALA A 153 9.22 7.55 16.08
C ALA A 153 9.30 8.06 17.53
N LYS A 154 9.99 9.19 17.75
CA LYS A 154 10.09 9.84 19.06
C LYS A 154 8.72 10.30 19.58
N ASP A 155 7.89 10.90 18.72
CA ASP A 155 6.59 11.41 19.15
C ASP A 155 5.66 10.24 19.54
N PHE A 156 5.69 9.12 18.81
CA PHE A 156 4.96 7.90 19.20
C PHE A 156 5.50 7.27 20.49
N ALA A 157 6.82 7.25 20.68
CA ALA A 157 7.43 6.72 21.90
C ALA A 157 7.12 7.57 23.14
N ALA A 158 6.74 8.83 22.97
CA ALA A 158 6.34 9.72 24.06
C ALA A 158 4.88 9.50 24.52
N ILE A 159 4.08 8.72 23.79
CA ILE A 159 2.70 8.39 24.20
C ILE A 159 2.75 7.47 25.43
N PRO A 160 2.09 7.84 26.55
CA PRO A 160 2.06 6.99 27.73
C PRO A 160 1.33 5.66 27.46
N VAL A 161 2.01 4.55 27.71
CA VAL A 161 1.49 3.18 27.51
C VAL A 161 1.69 2.32 28.72
N THR A 162 0.78 1.36 28.93
CA THR A 162 0.94 0.29 29.91
C THR A 162 1.05 -1.03 29.14
N ARG A 163 2.27 -1.56 29.03
CA ARG A 163 2.53 -2.82 28.31
C ARG A 163 2.06 -4.01 29.14
N VAL A 164 1.12 -4.76 28.57
CA VAL A 164 0.63 -6.03 29.09
C VAL A 164 0.76 -7.09 27.99
N PRO A 165 0.90 -8.39 28.32
CA PRO A 165 0.92 -9.43 27.29
C PRO A 165 -0.38 -9.42 26.48
N LYS A 166 -0.25 -9.37 25.14
CA LYS A 166 -1.37 -9.48 24.19
C LYS A 166 -1.06 -10.49 23.11
N VAL A 167 -2.09 -11.04 22.53
CA VAL A 167 -1.95 -11.86 21.32
C VAL A 167 -1.56 -10.97 20.17
N LYS A 168 -0.45 -11.30 19.50
CA LYS A 168 0.00 -10.62 18.29
C LYS A 168 -0.56 -11.34 17.07
N VAL A 169 -1.21 -10.61 16.19
CA VAL A 169 -1.83 -11.14 14.98
C VAL A 169 -1.24 -10.45 13.75
N GLY A 170 -0.52 -11.21 12.94
CA GLY A 170 -0.08 -10.76 11.61
C GLY A 170 -1.19 -10.97 10.58
N VAL A 171 -1.49 -9.95 9.79
CA VAL A 171 -2.48 -10.02 8.73
C VAL A 171 -1.80 -10.00 7.38
N VAL A 172 -1.87 -11.12 6.67
CA VAL A 172 -1.35 -11.29 5.31
C VAL A 172 -2.51 -11.50 4.35
N GLY A 173 -2.44 -10.92 3.18
CA GLY A 173 -3.48 -11.07 2.17
C GLY A 173 -3.18 -10.24 0.92
N GLU A 174 -3.97 -10.47 -0.13
CA GLU A 174 -3.94 -9.67 -1.36
C GLU A 174 -4.11 -8.18 -1.02
N ILE A 175 -3.38 -7.32 -1.70
CA ILE A 175 -3.19 -5.91 -1.33
C ILE A 175 -4.51 -5.15 -1.10
N TYR A 176 -5.50 -5.30 -1.97
CA TYR A 176 -6.77 -4.61 -1.80
C TYR A 176 -7.54 -5.15 -0.60
N VAL A 177 -7.67 -6.47 -0.48
CA VAL A 177 -8.43 -7.11 0.62
C VAL A 177 -7.76 -6.86 1.97
N LYS A 178 -6.42 -6.91 2.02
CA LYS A 178 -5.66 -6.65 3.25
C LYS A 178 -5.95 -5.26 3.83
N TYR A 179 -6.00 -4.22 2.99
CA TYR A 179 -6.18 -2.84 3.45
C TYR A 179 -7.60 -2.27 3.33
N SER A 180 -8.52 -2.94 2.63
CA SER A 180 -9.88 -2.45 2.45
C SER A 180 -10.82 -2.91 3.56
N PRO A 181 -11.32 -2.02 4.44
CA PRO A 181 -12.29 -2.40 5.47
C PRO A 181 -13.55 -3.06 4.88
N LEU A 182 -14.02 -2.59 3.71
CA LEU A 182 -15.12 -3.21 2.99
C LEU A 182 -14.75 -4.63 2.50
N GLY A 183 -13.51 -4.82 2.05
CA GLY A 183 -13.03 -6.09 1.50
C GLY A 183 -12.83 -7.17 2.55
N ASN A 184 -12.49 -6.78 3.78
CA ASN A 184 -12.14 -7.68 4.88
C ASN A 184 -13.08 -7.61 6.09
N ASN A 185 -14.24 -6.93 5.96
CA ASN A 185 -15.23 -6.76 7.03
C ASN A 185 -14.65 -6.10 8.30
N ASP A 186 -13.89 -5.01 8.14
CA ASP A 186 -13.25 -4.29 9.26
C ASP A 186 -12.37 -5.20 10.16
N LEU A 187 -11.63 -6.14 9.56
CA LEU A 187 -10.84 -7.15 10.27
C LEU A 187 -9.92 -6.55 11.33
N GLN A 188 -9.26 -5.42 11.05
CA GLN A 188 -8.40 -4.76 12.02
C GLN A 188 -9.18 -4.34 13.27
N LYS A 189 -10.31 -3.66 13.10
CA LYS A 189 -11.16 -3.24 14.23
C LYS A 189 -11.69 -4.43 15.01
N PHE A 190 -12.03 -5.53 14.31
CA PHE A 190 -12.45 -6.75 14.96
C PHE A 190 -11.34 -7.31 15.85
N LEU A 191 -10.12 -7.45 15.33
CA LEU A 191 -8.98 -7.98 16.10
C LEU A 191 -8.61 -7.06 17.28
N GLU A 192 -8.61 -5.75 17.08
CA GLU A 192 -8.40 -4.76 18.15
C GLU A 192 -9.50 -4.86 19.24
N SER A 193 -10.75 -5.12 18.85
CA SER A 193 -11.85 -5.36 19.81
C SER A 193 -11.69 -6.64 20.61
N GLN A 194 -10.91 -7.59 20.10
CA GLN A 194 -10.52 -8.83 20.80
C GLN A 194 -9.23 -8.68 21.60
N ASP A 195 -8.79 -7.45 21.84
CA ASP A 195 -7.60 -7.11 22.62
C ASP A 195 -6.28 -7.62 22.02
N CYS A 196 -6.20 -7.72 20.69
CA CYS A 196 -5.01 -8.13 19.97
C CYS A 196 -4.12 -6.94 19.58
N GLU A 197 -2.79 -7.16 19.50
CA GLU A 197 -1.86 -6.31 18.77
C GLU A 197 -1.83 -6.77 17.32
N VAL A 198 -2.17 -5.88 16.37
CA VAL A 198 -2.29 -6.24 14.95
C VAL A 198 -1.09 -5.72 14.17
N ASN A 199 -0.48 -6.59 13.37
CA ASN A 199 0.63 -6.25 12.47
C ASN A 199 0.21 -6.44 11.01
N PHE A 200 0.32 -5.36 10.23
CA PHE A 200 0.14 -5.36 8.77
C PHE A 200 1.50 -5.08 8.11
N PRO A 201 1.98 -5.96 7.21
CA PRO A 201 3.10 -5.61 6.33
C PRO A 201 2.79 -4.34 5.54
N GLY A 202 3.79 -3.45 5.39
CA GLY A 202 3.62 -2.14 4.77
C GLY A 202 3.30 -2.19 3.27
N LEU A 203 2.69 -1.14 2.75
CA LEU A 203 2.37 -0.96 1.33
C LEU A 203 3.66 -0.81 0.50
N MET A 204 4.74 -0.28 1.07
CA MET A 204 6.03 -0.14 0.37
C MET A 204 6.59 -1.52 -0.05
N GLY A 205 6.39 -2.56 0.76
CA GLY A 205 6.76 -3.93 0.39
C GLY A 205 6.11 -4.38 -0.92
N PHE A 206 4.84 -4.06 -1.13
CA PHE A 206 4.14 -4.34 -2.39
C PHE A 206 4.70 -3.51 -3.57
N VAL A 207 5.02 -2.23 -3.35
CA VAL A 207 5.66 -1.38 -4.39
C VAL A 207 7.02 -1.94 -4.79
N GLN A 208 7.85 -2.30 -3.81
CA GLN A 208 9.16 -2.92 -4.04
C GLN A 208 9.03 -4.27 -4.74
N TYR A 209 8.02 -5.08 -4.37
CA TYR A 209 7.67 -6.32 -5.05
C TYR A 209 7.35 -6.11 -6.53
N CYS A 210 6.54 -5.11 -6.87
CA CYS A 210 6.23 -4.80 -8.27
C CYS A 210 7.48 -4.42 -9.07
N ILE A 211 8.36 -3.57 -8.49
CA ILE A 211 9.60 -3.14 -9.11
C ILE A 211 10.58 -4.33 -9.26
N PHE A 212 10.72 -5.14 -8.22
CA PHE A 212 11.58 -6.32 -8.20
C PHE A 212 11.19 -7.32 -9.30
N ASN A 213 9.91 -7.63 -9.43
CA ASN A 213 9.41 -8.56 -10.45
C ASN A 213 9.72 -8.11 -11.88
N MET A 214 9.74 -6.78 -12.15
CA MET A 214 10.12 -6.27 -13.47
C MET A 214 11.60 -6.57 -13.80
N GLY A 215 12.47 -6.49 -12.79
CA GLY A 215 13.89 -6.84 -12.94
C GLY A 215 14.13 -8.36 -12.99
N GLU A 216 13.37 -9.11 -12.18
CA GLU A 216 13.50 -10.56 -12.08
C GLU A 216 13.03 -11.27 -13.36
N ASP A 217 12.19 -10.66 -14.16
CA ASP A 217 11.82 -11.15 -15.50
C ASP A 217 13.04 -11.32 -16.43
N HIS A 218 14.09 -10.54 -16.22
CA HIS A 218 15.35 -10.76 -16.96
C HIS A 218 16.01 -12.08 -16.56
N VAL A 219 16.00 -12.38 -15.27
CA VAL A 219 16.64 -13.61 -14.73
C VAL A 219 15.82 -14.85 -15.09
N LEU A 220 14.51 -14.79 -14.93
CA LEU A 220 13.60 -15.92 -15.10
C LEU A 220 13.23 -16.20 -16.57
N TYR A 221 13.12 -15.17 -17.39
CA TYR A 221 12.51 -15.27 -18.72
C TYR A 221 13.34 -14.58 -19.83
N GLY A 222 14.53 -14.08 -19.53
CA GLY A 222 15.38 -13.42 -20.54
C GLY A 222 14.90 -12.03 -20.95
N GLY A 223 14.25 -11.29 -20.03
CA GLY A 223 13.83 -9.90 -20.25
C GLY A 223 15.02 -8.94 -20.47
N LYS A 224 14.73 -7.65 -20.70
CA LYS A 224 15.75 -6.65 -21.04
C LYS A 224 16.67 -6.35 -19.85
N LEU A 225 17.99 -6.51 -20.04
CA LEU A 225 19.02 -6.19 -19.03
C LEU A 225 18.93 -4.72 -18.54
N ALA A 226 18.64 -3.78 -19.44
CA ALA A 226 18.49 -2.37 -19.06
C ALA A 226 17.36 -2.13 -18.05
N VAL A 227 16.25 -2.90 -18.13
CA VAL A 227 15.16 -2.85 -17.16
C VAL A 227 15.66 -3.37 -15.81
N LYS A 228 16.36 -4.50 -15.79
CA LYS A 228 16.95 -5.03 -14.56
C LYS A 228 17.89 -4.03 -13.88
N MET A 229 18.80 -3.45 -14.62
CA MET A 229 19.73 -2.43 -14.07
C MET A 229 18.99 -1.22 -13.49
N GLY A 230 17.96 -0.73 -14.18
CA GLY A 230 17.15 0.40 -13.70
C GLY A 230 16.33 0.05 -12.44
N THR A 231 15.73 -1.13 -12.40
CA THR A 231 14.96 -1.59 -11.22
C THR A 231 15.88 -1.87 -10.04
N ASP A 232 17.06 -2.47 -10.24
CA ASP A 232 18.04 -2.71 -9.17
C ASP A 232 18.54 -1.40 -8.56
N GLN A 233 18.78 -0.36 -9.39
CA GLN A 233 19.18 0.95 -8.89
C GLN A 233 18.07 1.62 -8.09
N LEU A 234 16.81 1.54 -8.56
CA LEU A 234 15.67 2.06 -7.83
C LEU A 234 15.44 1.34 -6.51
N LEU A 235 15.54 0.00 -6.50
CA LEU A 235 15.43 -0.80 -5.28
C LEU A 235 16.57 -0.51 -4.29
N ASN A 236 17.78 -0.23 -4.75
CA ASN A 236 18.88 0.19 -3.88
C ASN A 236 18.58 1.54 -3.19
N TRP A 237 17.96 2.48 -3.93
CA TRP A 237 17.55 3.75 -3.35
C TRP A 237 16.43 3.57 -2.33
N LEU A 238 15.39 2.76 -2.65
CA LEU A 238 14.29 2.45 -1.73
C LEU A 238 14.80 1.76 -0.46
N ASP A 239 15.67 0.74 -0.58
CA ASP A 239 16.31 0.04 0.54
C ASP A 239 17.06 1.01 1.47
N SER A 240 17.76 2.00 0.89
CA SER A 240 18.47 3.01 1.70
C SER A 240 17.52 3.90 2.53
N VAL A 241 16.31 4.17 2.05
CA VAL A 241 15.28 4.94 2.77
C VAL A 241 14.58 4.04 3.78
N GLU A 242 14.21 2.83 3.37
CA GLU A 242 13.56 1.83 4.20
C GLU A 242 14.40 1.49 5.45
N ARG A 243 15.68 1.16 5.27
CA ARG A 243 16.60 0.89 6.40
C ARG A 243 16.70 2.06 7.39
N ALA A 244 16.62 3.30 6.90
CA ALA A 244 16.61 4.46 7.79
C ALA A 244 15.30 4.58 8.58
N MET A 245 14.16 4.24 7.96
CA MET A 245 12.85 4.18 8.61
C MET A 245 12.83 3.07 9.67
N LEU A 246 13.24 1.85 9.30
CA LEU A 246 13.28 0.70 10.20
C LEU A 246 14.23 0.95 11.39
N LYS A 247 15.41 1.53 11.11
CA LYS A 247 16.34 1.93 12.18
C LYS A 247 15.73 2.94 13.13
N ALA A 248 15.06 3.99 12.64
CA ALA A 248 14.41 4.99 13.47
C ALA A 248 13.29 4.38 14.34
N THR A 249 12.56 3.41 13.80
CA THR A 249 11.54 2.64 14.51
C THR A 249 12.16 1.81 15.64
N ALA A 250 13.22 1.06 15.33
CA ALA A 250 13.93 0.22 16.30
C ALA A 250 14.63 1.04 17.39
N ASP A 251 15.29 2.15 17.02
CA ASP A 251 15.98 3.06 17.96
C ASP A 251 15.00 3.69 18.99
N ALA A 252 13.72 3.80 18.61
CA ALA A 252 12.65 4.28 19.50
C ALA A 252 12.00 3.18 20.36
N GLY A 253 12.49 1.93 20.26
CA GLY A 253 12.02 0.79 21.06
C GLY A 253 10.80 0.05 20.47
N PHE A 254 10.48 0.27 19.20
CA PHE A 254 9.41 -0.45 18.51
C PHE A 254 9.96 -1.63 17.70
N TYR A 255 9.12 -2.61 17.46
CA TYR A 255 9.43 -3.68 16.51
C TYR A 255 9.57 -3.11 15.11
N ALA A 256 10.63 -3.49 14.44
CA ALA A 256 10.89 -3.18 13.04
C ALA A 256 11.15 -4.48 12.28
N PRO A 257 10.37 -4.78 11.20
CA PRO A 257 10.61 -5.96 10.39
C PRO A 257 11.96 -5.88 9.65
N GLY A 258 12.34 -6.97 8.98
CA GLY A 258 13.49 -6.95 8.07
C GLY A 258 13.22 -6.06 6.84
N PRO A 259 14.26 -5.52 6.18
CA PRO A 259 14.09 -4.78 4.93
C PRO A 259 13.68 -5.71 3.79
N PHE A 260 13.04 -5.15 2.76
CA PHE A 260 12.52 -5.90 1.61
C PHE A 260 13.54 -6.86 0.98
N LYS A 261 14.81 -6.49 0.90
CA LYS A 261 15.87 -7.38 0.34
C LYS A 261 16.03 -8.67 1.13
N GLU A 262 15.84 -8.64 2.44
CA GLU A 262 15.88 -9.83 3.28
C GLU A 262 14.56 -10.62 3.15
N LEU A 263 13.44 -9.92 2.99
CA LEU A 263 12.14 -10.53 2.74
C LEU A 263 12.13 -11.39 1.47
N VAL A 264 12.78 -10.93 0.38
CA VAL A 264 12.88 -11.69 -0.89
C VAL A 264 13.57 -13.06 -0.71
N GLU A 265 14.48 -13.19 0.25
CA GLU A 265 15.21 -14.44 0.48
C GLU A 265 14.38 -15.46 1.29
N LYS A 266 13.40 -15.01 2.08
CA LYS A 266 12.60 -15.88 2.96
C LYS A 266 11.83 -16.99 2.25
N PRO A 267 11.18 -16.78 1.09
CA PRO A 267 10.41 -17.82 0.40
C PRO A 267 11.28 -18.77 -0.43
N ARG A 268 12.59 -18.53 -0.57
CA ARG A 268 13.48 -19.39 -1.35
C ARG A 268 13.49 -20.82 -0.80
N GLY A 269 13.36 -21.78 -1.68
CA GLY A 269 13.25 -23.20 -1.32
C GLY A 269 11.83 -23.66 -0.94
N ILE A 270 10.87 -22.72 -0.79
CA ILE A 270 9.46 -23.03 -0.54
C ILE A 270 8.65 -22.78 -1.80
N ILE A 271 8.79 -21.59 -2.41
CA ILE A 271 8.09 -21.20 -3.63
C ILE A 271 9.04 -20.47 -4.57
N SER A 272 8.80 -20.61 -5.87
CA SER A 272 9.57 -19.87 -6.88
C SER A 272 9.21 -18.38 -6.86
N LEU A 273 10.21 -17.50 -7.05
CA LEU A 273 9.97 -16.07 -7.27
C LEU A 273 9.21 -15.79 -8.57
N GLY A 274 9.10 -16.79 -9.47
CA GLY A 274 8.20 -16.75 -10.64
C GLY A 274 6.73 -16.85 -10.28
N ALA A 275 6.37 -17.32 -9.07
CA ALA A 275 4.98 -17.33 -8.56
C ALA A 275 4.55 -15.93 -8.10
N LYS A 276 4.55 -14.99 -9.04
CA LYS A 276 4.33 -13.57 -8.79
C LYS A 276 2.89 -13.08 -9.04
N MET A 277 2.06 -13.85 -9.75
CA MET A 277 0.67 -13.45 -9.97
C MET A 277 -0.16 -13.67 -8.71
N GLY A 278 -0.93 -12.63 -8.31
CA GLY A 278 -1.67 -12.66 -7.05
C GLY A 278 -0.77 -12.64 -5.82
N GLU A 279 0.44 -12.04 -5.95
CA GLU A 279 1.40 -11.81 -4.86
C GLU A 279 1.98 -13.09 -4.21
N GLY A 280 1.89 -14.24 -4.89
CA GLY A 280 2.18 -15.56 -4.32
C GLY A 280 3.45 -15.65 -3.48
N TRP A 281 4.62 -15.30 -4.02
CA TRP A 281 5.85 -15.38 -3.25
C TRP A 281 5.95 -14.30 -2.15
N LEU A 282 5.35 -13.10 -2.36
CA LEU A 282 5.35 -12.03 -1.36
C LEU A 282 4.54 -12.45 -0.13
N LEU A 283 3.34 -12.99 -0.32
CA LEU A 283 2.49 -13.46 0.78
C LEU A 283 3.18 -14.57 1.57
N THR A 284 3.88 -15.48 0.88
CA THR A 284 4.68 -16.54 1.54
C THR A 284 5.80 -15.92 2.37
N ALA A 285 6.50 -14.92 1.84
CA ALA A 285 7.58 -14.24 2.56
C ALA A 285 7.06 -13.48 3.79
N GLU A 286 5.95 -12.74 3.65
CA GLU A 286 5.30 -12.02 4.76
C GLU A 286 4.85 -12.98 5.88
N MET A 287 4.27 -14.15 5.53
CA MET A 287 3.91 -15.17 6.52
C MET A 287 5.13 -15.68 7.30
N ILE A 288 6.22 -15.98 6.59
CA ILE A 288 7.46 -16.46 7.22
C ILE A 288 8.02 -15.38 8.16
N GLU A 289 8.05 -14.12 7.72
CA GLU A 289 8.54 -13.01 8.53
C GLU A 289 7.73 -12.83 9.81
N LEU A 290 6.41 -12.82 9.72
CA LEU A 290 5.51 -12.63 10.86
C LEU A 290 5.55 -13.79 11.86
N VAL A 291 5.90 -14.99 11.41
CA VAL A 291 6.06 -16.16 12.32
C VAL A 291 7.44 -16.17 12.98
N GLN A 292 8.47 -15.63 12.32
CA GLN A 292 9.85 -15.62 12.84
C GLN A 292 10.14 -14.42 13.76
N GLY A 293 9.44 -13.30 13.59
CA GLY A 293 9.62 -12.06 14.35
C GLY A 293 8.62 -11.91 15.45
#